data_e485b3133fdcf176b807a89795c5238f
#
_entry.id   e485b3133fdcf176b807a89795c5238f
#
_cell.length_a   1.000
_cell.length_b   1.000
_cell.length_c   1.000
_cell.angle_alpha   90.00
_cell.angle_beta   90.00
_cell.angle_gamma   90.00
#
_symmetry.space_group_name_H-M   'P 1'
#
loop_
_entity.id
_entity.type
_entity.pdbx_description
1 polymer ?
#
loop_
_entity_poly.entity_id
_entity_poly.type
_entity_poly.pdbx_seq_one_letter_code
_entity_poly.pdbx_strand_id
1 'polypeptide(L)'
;LKTRASGISGLAIEYIQEAILCFRGGAYRATAVMLGVSSEEIFLDLIRAFESKYNKKIIPEKYKPFQQIKDEFNKLFDPKKVDLPQGLKNNMEQTLNGIHDLIKKGRDDSGHPTGIEITRDEALASFSVLPLYIERVYQIIDSYSNK
;
A
#
# COMPACT_ATOMS: atom_id res chain seq x y z
N LEU A 1 9.20 5.22 14.22
CA LEU A 1 7.85 4.99 13.63
C LEU A 1 6.80 5.97 14.17
N LYS A 2 6.84 6.38 15.44
CA LYS A 2 5.82 7.28 16.03
C LYS A 2 5.81 8.70 15.49
N THR A 3 6.90 9.20 14.92
CA THR A 3 7.03 10.60 14.45
C THR A 3 6.63 10.83 12.98
N ARG A 4 6.45 9.78 12.18
CA ARG A 4 5.97 9.86 10.79
C ARG A 4 4.55 9.29 10.59
N ALA A 5 3.94 8.77 11.62
CA ALA A 5 2.63 8.10 11.56
C ALA A 5 1.42 9.05 11.60
N SER A 6 1.63 10.37 11.62
CA SER A 6 0.53 11.35 11.74
C SER A 6 -0.40 11.43 10.53
N GLY A 7 -0.12 10.68 9.47
CA GLY A 7 -0.93 10.65 8.26
C GLY A 7 -1.51 9.27 7.89
N ILE A 8 -1.00 8.18 8.50
CA ILE A 8 -1.46 6.81 8.16
C ILE A 8 -2.87 6.60 8.72
N SER A 9 -3.79 6.04 7.91
CA SER A 9 -5.13 5.74 8.38
C SER A 9 -5.11 4.79 9.59
N GLY A 10 -6.02 5.03 10.54
CA GLY A 10 -6.15 4.16 11.72
C GLY A 10 -6.38 2.71 11.33
N LEU A 11 -7.17 2.49 10.28
CA LEU A 11 -7.48 1.16 9.75
C LEU A 11 -6.24 0.43 9.22
N ALA A 12 -5.37 1.13 8.48
CA ALA A 12 -4.11 0.54 8.00
C ALA A 12 -3.20 0.14 9.17
N ILE A 13 -3.15 0.96 10.23
CA ILE A 13 -2.38 0.66 11.45
C ILE A 13 -2.94 -0.59 12.13
N GLU A 14 -4.26 -0.72 12.26
CA GLU A 14 -4.91 -1.90 12.84
C GLU A 14 -4.53 -3.19 12.07
N TYR A 15 -4.61 -3.17 10.76
CA TYR A 15 -4.21 -4.31 9.93
C TYR A 15 -2.72 -4.68 10.08
N ILE A 16 -1.83 -3.69 10.20
CA ILE A 16 -0.41 -3.94 10.46
C ILE A 16 -0.21 -4.58 11.84
N GLN A 17 -0.93 -4.10 12.86
CA GLN A 17 -0.86 -4.68 14.20
C GLN A 17 -1.35 -6.13 14.22
N GLU A 18 -2.45 -6.43 13.53
CA GLU A 18 -2.93 -7.80 13.37
C GLU A 18 -1.93 -8.68 12.62
N ALA A 19 -1.30 -8.16 11.56
CA ALA A 19 -0.24 -8.88 10.86
C ALA A 19 0.92 -9.25 11.79
N ILE A 20 1.33 -8.34 12.67
CA ILE A 20 2.40 -8.60 13.67
C ILE A 20 1.97 -9.70 14.63
N LEU A 21 0.74 -9.66 15.13
CA LEU A 21 0.21 -10.69 16.02
C LEU A 21 0.16 -12.07 15.32
N CYS A 22 -0.34 -12.12 14.10
CA CYS A 22 -0.36 -13.34 13.30
C CYS A 22 1.06 -13.90 13.08
N PHE A 23 2.03 -13.05 12.75
CA PHE A 23 3.41 -13.45 12.54
C PHE A 23 4.03 -14.05 13.80
N ARG A 24 3.84 -13.40 14.95
CA ARG A 24 4.32 -13.90 16.25
C ARG A 24 3.69 -15.22 16.64
N GLY A 25 2.44 -15.43 16.26
CA GLY A 25 1.72 -16.69 16.49
C GLY A 25 2.05 -17.80 15.46
N GLY A 26 2.92 -17.54 14.49
CA GLY A 26 3.26 -18.51 13.44
C GLY A 26 2.20 -18.66 12.35
N ALA A 27 1.19 -17.78 12.32
CA ALA A 27 0.12 -17.79 11.32
C ALA A 27 0.54 -16.99 10.06
N TYR A 28 1.54 -17.48 9.33
CA TYR A 28 2.17 -16.74 8.23
C TYR A 28 1.24 -16.45 7.06
N ARG A 29 0.29 -17.32 6.78
CA ARG A 29 -0.76 -17.08 5.78
C ARG A 29 -1.65 -15.90 6.18
N ALA A 30 -2.11 -15.86 7.41
CA ALA A 30 -2.89 -14.74 7.92
C ALA A 30 -2.06 -13.45 7.95
N THR A 31 -0.78 -13.52 8.27
CA THR A 31 0.16 -12.39 8.18
C THR A 31 0.17 -11.81 6.77
N ALA A 32 0.33 -12.64 5.73
CA ALA A 32 0.36 -12.19 4.35
C ALA A 32 -0.95 -11.53 3.92
N VAL A 33 -2.10 -12.07 4.34
CA VAL A 33 -3.42 -11.47 4.08
C VAL A 33 -3.52 -10.09 4.72
N MET A 34 -3.18 -9.95 6.00
CA MET A 34 -3.28 -8.68 6.72
C MET A 34 -2.32 -7.61 6.17
N LEU A 35 -1.10 -7.99 5.76
CA LEU A 35 -0.17 -7.09 5.08
C LEU A 35 -0.72 -6.62 3.72
N GLY A 36 -1.33 -7.53 2.96
CA GLY A 36 -1.98 -7.19 1.70
C GLY A 36 -3.09 -6.17 1.86
N VAL A 37 -3.99 -6.40 2.82
CA VAL A 37 -5.11 -5.48 3.11
C VAL A 37 -4.60 -4.12 3.60
N SER A 38 -3.57 -4.10 4.45
CA SER A 38 -2.96 -2.86 4.92
C SER A 38 -2.34 -2.06 3.78
N SER A 39 -1.67 -2.73 2.83
CA SER A 39 -1.07 -2.06 1.67
C SER A 39 -2.12 -1.47 0.73
N GLU A 40 -3.26 -2.12 0.58
CA GLU A 40 -4.40 -1.58 -0.18
C GLU A 40 -4.96 -0.32 0.49
N GLU A 41 -5.15 -0.34 1.80
CA GLU A 41 -5.66 0.84 2.53
C GLU A 41 -4.68 2.03 2.45
N ILE A 42 -3.37 1.78 2.56
CA ILE A 42 -2.33 2.81 2.38
C ILE A 42 -2.38 3.38 0.95
N PHE A 43 -2.61 2.54 -0.06
CA PHE A 43 -2.77 3.02 -1.44
C PHE A 43 -4.05 3.85 -1.62
N LEU A 44 -5.13 3.48 -0.95
CA LEU A 44 -6.36 4.27 -0.94
C LEU A 44 -6.16 5.65 -0.29
N ASP A 45 -5.30 5.78 0.72
CA ASP A 45 -4.93 7.10 1.27
C ASP A 45 -4.26 7.98 0.20
N LEU A 46 -3.39 7.41 -0.63
CA LEU A 46 -2.80 8.13 -1.76
C LEU A 46 -3.87 8.58 -2.76
N ILE A 47 -4.80 7.71 -3.10
CA ILE A 47 -5.89 8.05 -4.04
C ILE A 47 -6.78 9.16 -3.47
N ARG A 48 -7.14 9.11 -2.18
CA ARG A 48 -7.92 10.16 -1.51
C ARG A 48 -7.21 11.52 -1.55
N ALA A 49 -5.90 11.52 -1.30
CA ALA A 49 -5.09 12.74 -1.38
C ALA A 49 -5.03 13.28 -2.82
N PHE A 50 -4.89 12.41 -3.80
CA PHE A 50 -4.93 12.76 -5.22
C PHE A 50 -6.29 13.33 -5.64
N GLU A 51 -7.39 12.69 -5.23
CA GLU A 51 -8.75 13.16 -5.49
C GLU A 51 -8.96 14.58 -4.94
N SER A 52 -8.51 14.82 -3.71
CA SER A 52 -8.60 16.13 -3.06
C SER A 52 -7.76 17.18 -3.81
N LYS A 53 -6.53 16.83 -4.19
CA LYS A 53 -5.61 17.76 -4.88
C LYS A 53 -6.10 18.20 -6.25
N TYR A 54 -6.62 17.26 -7.04
CA TYR A 54 -6.98 17.49 -8.44
C TYR A 54 -8.48 17.60 -8.68
N ASN A 55 -9.29 17.61 -7.63
CA ASN A 55 -10.76 17.62 -7.70
C ASN A 55 -11.29 16.51 -8.63
N LYS A 56 -10.77 15.30 -8.45
CA LYS A 56 -11.17 14.09 -9.19
C LYS A 56 -11.92 13.15 -8.27
N LYS A 57 -12.70 12.24 -8.85
CA LYS A 57 -13.35 11.15 -8.12
C LYS A 57 -12.98 9.83 -8.77
N ILE A 58 -12.22 9.01 -8.08
CA ILE A 58 -11.74 7.69 -8.50
C ILE A 58 -12.37 6.62 -7.63
N ILE A 59 -12.39 6.83 -6.30
CA ILE A 59 -13.02 5.91 -5.35
C ILE A 59 -14.54 6.05 -5.48
N PRO A 60 -15.24 4.98 -5.91
CA PRO A 60 -16.68 5.03 -6.11
C PRO A 60 -17.45 4.95 -4.77
N GLU A 61 -18.69 5.42 -4.77
CA GLU A 61 -19.59 5.28 -3.61
C GLU A 61 -20.07 3.82 -3.42
N LYS A 62 -20.18 3.08 -4.52
CA LYS A 62 -20.53 1.65 -4.49
C LYS A 62 -19.25 0.81 -4.53
N TYR A 63 -19.32 -0.36 -3.92
CA TYR A 63 -18.20 -1.30 -3.92
C TYR A 63 -17.67 -1.54 -5.33
N LYS A 64 -16.35 -1.49 -5.45
CA LYS A 64 -15.57 -1.80 -6.64
C LYS A 64 -14.31 -2.55 -6.21
N PRO A 65 -13.87 -3.58 -6.92
CA PRO A 65 -12.61 -4.26 -6.61
C PRO A 65 -11.44 -3.29 -6.61
N PHE A 66 -10.56 -3.41 -5.63
CA PHE A 66 -9.40 -2.52 -5.46
C PHE A 66 -8.55 -2.41 -6.73
N GLN A 67 -8.35 -3.52 -7.46
CA GLN A 67 -7.57 -3.50 -8.69
C GLN A 67 -8.14 -2.54 -9.75
N GLN A 68 -9.46 -2.48 -9.88
CA GLN A 68 -10.09 -1.55 -10.82
C GLN A 68 -9.92 -0.08 -10.40
N ILE A 69 -9.96 0.20 -9.09
CA ILE A 69 -9.71 1.53 -8.54
C ILE A 69 -8.25 1.93 -8.80
N LYS A 70 -7.31 1.02 -8.54
CA LYS A 70 -5.88 1.22 -8.81
C LYS A 70 -5.61 1.48 -10.30
N ASP A 71 -6.24 0.74 -11.19
CA ASP A 71 -6.07 0.90 -12.63
C ASP A 71 -6.60 2.27 -13.12
N GLU A 72 -7.71 2.75 -12.56
CA GLU A 72 -8.22 4.09 -12.85
C GLU A 72 -7.27 5.19 -12.35
N PHE A 73 -6.75 5.03 -11.14
CA PHE A 73 -5.74 5.94 -10.60
C PHE A 73 -4.48 5.99 -11.47
N ASN A 74 -3.93 4.84 -11.84
CA ASN A 74 -2.71 4.75 -12.64
C ASN A 74 -2.84 5.43 -14.02
N LYS A 75 -4.03 5.48 -14.60
CA LYS A 75 -4.28 6.22 -15.86
C LYS A 75 -4.17 7.74 -15.70
N LEU A 76 -4.45 8.25 -14.53
CA LEU A 76 -4.47 9.68 -14.23
C LEU A 76 -3.20 10.18 -13.54
N PHE A 77 -2.49 9.28 -12.86
CA PHE A 77 -1.30 9.62 -12.08
C PHE A 77 -0.10 9.84 -13.00
N ASP A 78 0.50 11.02 -12.90
CA ASP A 78 1.73 11.38 -13.59
C ASP A 78 2.83 11.69 -12.57
N PRO A 79 3.83 10.80 -12.41
CA PRO A 79 4.94 11.02 -11.47
C PRO A 79 5.70 12.32 -11.72
N LYS A 80 5.73 12.83 -12.97
CA LYS A 80 6.42 14.06 -13.32
C LYS A 80 5.80 15.30 -12.71
N LYS A 81 4.50 15.24 -12.38
CA LYS A 81 3.74 16.34 -11.79
C LYS A 81 3.80 16.37 -10.26
N VAL A 82 4.43 15.38 -9.64
CA VAL A 82 4.60 15.32 -8.19
C VAL A 82 5.77 16.22 -7.79
N ASP A 83 5.60 17.03 -6.75
CA ASP A 83 6.64 17.92 -6.23
C ASP A 83 7.63 17.15 -5.34
N LEU A 84 8.46 16.34 -5.95
CA LEU A 84 9.51 15.54 -5.32
C LEU A 84 10.83 15.69 -6.06
N PRO A 85 11.97 15.48 -5.38
CA PRO A 85 13.28 15.43 -6.01
C PRO A 85 13.32 14.45 -7.19
N GLN A 86 14.02 14.81 -8.27
CA GLN A 86 14.04 14.02 -9.51
C GLN A 86 14.51 12.57 -9.29
N GLY A 87 15.47 12.36 -8.39
CA GLY A 87 15.94 11.00 -8.05
C GLY A 87 14.86 10.09 -7.43
N LEU A 88 13.88 10.68 -6.75
CA LEU A 88 12.72 9.93 -6.22
C LEU A 88 11.64 9.72 -7.29
N LYS A 89 11.51 10.66 -8.25
CA LYS A 89 10.51 10.54 -9.34
C LYS A 89 10.85 9.41 -10.31
N ASN A 90 12.12 9.24 -10.64
CA ASN A 90 12.57 8.34 -11.70
C ASN A 90 12.17 6.87 -11.48
N ASN A 91 12.06 6.44 -10.22
CA ASN A 91 11.72 5.05 -9.87
C ASN A 91 10.43 4.92 -9.06
N MET A 92 9.68 6.03 -8.90
CA MET A 92 8.53 6.06 -8.00
C MET A 92 7.44 5.07 -8.41
N GLU A 93 7.04 5.10 -9.67
CA GLU A 93 5.98 4.24 -10.20
C GLU A 93 6.37 2.76 -10.10
N GLN A 94 7.61 2.43 -10.48
CA GLN A 94 8.13 1.07 -10.36
C GLN A 94 8.23 0.63 -8.90
N THR A 95 8.69 1.50 -8.01
CA THR A 95 8.81 1.20 -6.58
C THR A 95 7.45 0.98 -5.95
N LEU A 96 6.49 1.87 -6.18
CA LEU A 96 5.13 1.74 -5.62
C LEU A 96 4.42 0.48 -6.14
N ASN A 97 4.40 0.29 -7.44
CA ASN A 97 3.73 -0.85 -8.04
C ASN A 97 4.45 -2.17 -7.72
N GLY A 98 5.78 -2.20 -7.78
CA GLY A 98 6.56 -3.40 -7.50
C GLY A 98 6.43 -3.88 -6.05
N ILE A 99 6.49 -2.97 -5.08
CA ILE A 99 6.32 -3.34 -3.66
C ILE A 99 4.87 -3.74 -3.40
N HIS A 100 3.91 -2.97 -3.92
CA HIS A 100 2.50 -3.31 -3.76
C HIS A 100 2.18 -4.69 -4.36
N ASP A 101 2.69 -4.98 -5.56
CA ASP A 101 2.46 -6.26 -6.25
C ASP A 101 3.12 -7.43 -5.51
N LEU A 102 4.29 -7.22 -4.89
CA LEU A 102 4.94 -8.23 -4.05
C LEU A 102 4.08 -8.59 -2.83
N ILE A 103 3.60 -7.57 -2.11
CA ILE A 103 2.74 -7.77 -0.94
C ILE A 103 1.40 -8.39 -1.34
N LYS A 104 0.82 -7.92 -2.45
CA LYS A 104 -0.43 -8.45 -3.01
C LYS A 104 -0.31 -9.91 -3.41
N LYS A 105 0.79 -10.30 -4.04
CA LYS A 105 1.02 -11.69 -4.41
C LYS A 105 0.98 -12.60 -3.18
N GLY A 106 1.65 -12.23 -2.10
CA GLY A 106 1.59 -12.97 -0.83
C GLY A 106 0.16 -13.11 -0.31
N ARG A 107 -0.65 -12.04 -0.39
CA ARG A 107 -2.05 -12.06 -0.01
C ARG A 107 -2.89 -12.98 -0.91
N ASP A 108 -2.73 -12.87 -2.22
CA ASP A 108 -3.51 -13.65 -3.19
C ASP A 108 -3.19 -15.14 -3.07
N ASP A 109 -1.91 -15.50 -2.96
CA ASP A 109 -1.46 -16.88 -2.72
C ASP A 109 -2.00 -17.43 -1.39
N SER A 110 -2.18 -16.59 -0.38
CA SER A 110 -2.66 -16.95 0.95
C SER A 110 -4.18 -16.98 1.06
N GLY A 111 -4.88 -16.09 0.35
CA GLY A 111 -6.33 -15.91 0.42
C GLY A 111 -7.12 -16.90 -0.43
N HIS A 112 -6.49 -17.61 -1.35
CA HIS A 112 -7.11 -18.62 -2.19
C HIS A 112 -6.68 -20.04 -1.78
N PRO A 113 -7.55 -21.05 -1.94
CA PRO A 113 -7.22 -22.44 -1.60
C PRO A 113 -6.32 -23.08 -2.66
N THR A 114 -5.17 -22.48 -2.93
CA THR A 114 -4.19 -22.92 -3.93
C THR A 114 -3.30 -24.05 -3.43
N GLY A 115 -3.30 -24.33 -2.12
CA GLY A 115 -2.38 -25.25 -1.50
C GLY A 115 -0.94 -24.74 -1.34
N ILE A 116 -0.66 -23.51 -1.79
CA ILE A 116 0.65 -22.88 -1.61
C ILE A 116 0.86 -22.57 -0.13
N GLU A 117 1.98 -23.06 0.41
CA GLU A 117 2.41 -22.76 1.78
C GLU A 117 3.16 -21.42 1.79
N ILE A 118 2.83 -20.57 2.75
CA ILE A 118 3.55 -19.33 3.02
C ILE A 118 4.52 -19.60 4.16
N THR A 119 5.81 -19.47 3.87
CA THR A 119 6.86 -19.66 4.86
C THR A 119 7.04 -18.44 5.75
N ARG A 120 7.72 -18.63 6.90
CA ARG A 120 8.12 -17.54 7.76
C ARG A 120 8.94 -16.48 7.03
N ASP A 121 9.87 -16.92 6.19
CA ASP A 121 10.79 -16.03 5.49
C ASP A 121 10.07 -15.19 4.41
N GLU A 122 9.07 -15.75 3.74
CA GLU A 122 8.22 -14.99 2.80
C GLU A 122 7.38 -13.94 3.52
N ALA A 123 6.78 -14.26 4.67
CA ALA A 123 6.07 -13.30 5.49
C ALA A 123 7.01 -12.20 6.01
N LEU A 124 8.22 -12.56 6.44
CA LEU A 124 9.23 -11.60 6.90
C LEU A 124 9.70 -10.68 5.77
N ALA A 125 9.86 -11.19 4.55
CA ALA A 125 10.21 -10.39 3.37
C ALA A 125 9.15 -9.32 3.10
N SER A 126 7.86 -9.64 3.21
CA SER A 126 6.77 -8.68 3.07
C SER A 126 6.81 -7.58 4.14
N PHE A 127 7.08 -7.94 5.41
CA PHE A 127 7.31 -6.95 6.46
C PHE A 127 8.50 -6.05 6.17
N SER A 128 9.56 -6.57 5.58
CA SER A 128 10.80 -5.82 5.32
C SER A 128 10.60 -4.72 4.28
N VAL A 129 9.71 -4.90 3.31
CA VAL A 129 9.44 -3.92 2.24
C VAL A 129 8.34 -2.93 2.61
N LEU A 130 7.47 -3.25 3.57
CA LEU A 130 6.35 -2.41 3.96
C LEU A 130 6.75 -1.00 4.41
N PRO A 131 7.80 -0.80 5.25
CA PRO A 131 8.22 0.54 5.66
C PRO A 131 8.61 1.44 4.49
N LEU A 132 9.32 0.91 3.49
CA LEU A 132 9.68 1.66 2.28
C LEU A 132 8.44 2.05 1.48
N TYR A 133 7.48 1.14 1.35
CA TYR A 133 6.22 1.41 0.68
C TYR A 133 5.45 2.54 1.36
N ILE A 134 5.29 2.48 2.68
CA ILE A 134 4.65 3.52 3.48
C ILE A 134 5.38 4.86 3.27
N GLU A 135 6.69 4.88 3.38
CA GLU A 135 7.48 6.11 3.22
C GLU A 135 7.24 6.75 1.83
N ARG A 136 7.26 5.97 0.77
CA ARG A 136 7.05 6.47 -0.61
C ARG A 136 5.65 7.01 -0.82
N VAL A 137 4.63 6.29 -0.35
CA VAL A 137 3.25 6.75 -0.46
C VAL A 137 3.06 8.09 0.25
N TYR A 138 3.54 8.21 1.49
CA TYR A 138 3.34 9.44 2.27
C TYR A 138 4.21 10.60 1.81
N GLN A 139 5.37 10.37 1.19
CA GLN A 139 6.12 11.42 0.50
C GLN A 139 5.30 12.05 -0.63
N ILE A 140 4.55 11.26 -1.37
CA ILE A 140 3.65 11.78 -2.43
C ILE A 140 2.49 12.55 -1.81
N ILE A 141 1.83 11.98 -0.79
CA ILE A 141 0.71 12.62 -0.11
C ILE A 141 1.14 13.98 0.45
N ASP A 142 2.26 14.05 1.13
CA ASP A 142 2.80 15.30 1.69
C ASP A 142 3.10 16.34 0.60
N SER A 143 3.57 15.91 -0.57
CA SER A 143 3.81 16.82 -1.69
C SER A 143 2.53 17.52 -2.18
N TYR A 144 1.36 16.92 -1.98
CA TYR A 144 0.09 17.54 -2.34
C TYR A 144 -0.37 18.61 -1.33
N SER A 145 0.13 18.57 -0.11
CA SER A 145 -0.25 19.49 0.97
C SER A 145 0.62 20.76 1.02
N ASN A 146 1.78 20.76 0.38
CA ASN A 146 2.79 21.83 0.45
C ASN A 146 2.58 22.95 -0.59
N LYS A 147 1.33 23.40 -0.82
CA LYS A 147 1.06 24.61 -1.61
C LYS A 147 0.04 25.51 -0.96
#